data_d03852295e9af7d7815a72c3c1c8b418
#
_entry.id   d03852295e9af7d7815a72c3c1c8b418
#
_cell.length_a   1.000
_cell.length_b   1.000
_cell.length_c   1.000
_cell.angle_alpha   90.00
_cell.angle_beta   90.00
_cell.angle_gamma   90.00
#
_symmetry.space_group_name_H-M   'P 1'
#
loop_
_entity.id
_entity.type
_entity.pdbx_description
1 polymer ?
#
loop_
_entity_poly.entity_id
_entity_poly.type
_entity_poly.pdbx_seq_one_letter_code
_entity_poly.pdbx_strand_id
1 'polypeptide(L)' 'MAQQSLTFRGVENADQVNRITTALMMLDGVESVEVGRHGAEVEGKVRRESLIEAVKSLKLGIEVE' A
#
# COMPACT_ATOMS: atom_id res chain seq x y z
N MET A 1 16.25 9.28 -3.51
CA MET A 1 15.23 8.56 -2.76
C MET A 1 14.05 8.25 -3.66
N ALA A 2 13.61 7.03 -3.66
CA ALA A 2 12.50 6.61 -4.52
C ALA A 2 11.18 6.75 -3.78
N GLN A 3 10.26 7.45 -4.39
CA GLN A 3 8.91 7.60 -3.88
C GLN A 3 7.95 7.05 -4.92
N GLN A 4 7.00 6.25 -4.49
CA GLN A 4 6.02 5.65 -5.37
C GLN A 4 4.62 5.95 -4.88
N SER A 5 3.71 6.13 -5.82
CA SER A 5 2.30 6.35 -5.50
C SER A 5 1.49 5.17 -6.00
N LEU A 6 0.51 4.78 -5.21
CA LEU A 6 -0.44 3.74 -5.58
C LEU A 6 -1.84 4.34 -5.60
N THR A 7 -2.69 3.84 -6.48
CA THR A 7 -4.08 4.22 -6.54
C THR A 7 -4.94 3.05 -6.10
N PHE A 8 -5.89 3.32 -5.23
CA PHE A 8 -6.79 2.29 -4.69
C PHE A 8 -8.23 2.54 -5.11
N ARG A 9 -8.96 1.46 -5.28
CA ARG A 9 -10.41 1.48 -5.47
C ARG A 9 -11.02 0.43 -4.57
N GLY A 10 -12.05 0.81 -3.85
CA GLY A 10 -12.77 -0.12 -2.99
C GLY A 10 -12.38 -0.08 -1.53
N VAL A 11 -11.57 0.90 -1.13
CA VAL A 11 -11.26 1.09 0.29
C VAL A 11 -12.46 1.80 0.94
N GLU A 12 -13.06 1.14 1.92
CA GLU A 12 -14.32 1.60 2.48
C GLU A 12 -14.24 2.11 3.91
N ASN A 13 -13.21 1.71 4.66
CA ASN A 13 -13.15 2.08 6.07
C ASN A 13 -11.71 2.17 6.56
N ALA A 14 -11.57 2.70 7.79
CA ALA A 14 -10.27 2.92 8.39
C ALA A 14 -9.53 1.61 8.71
N ASP A 15 -10.26 0.54 9.00
CA ASP A 15 -9.64 -0.75 9.26
C ASP A 15 -8.88 -1.23 8.05
N GLN A 16 -9.45 -1.09 6.86
CA GLN A 16 -8.78 -1.47 5.63
C GLN A 16 -7.53 -0.62 5.40
N VAL A 17 -7.62 0.69 5.65
CA VAL A 17 -6.46 1.58 5.54
C VAL A 17 -5.35 1.11 6.49
N ASN A 18 -5.70 0.77 7.71
CA ASN A 18 -4.71 0.31 8.69
C ASN A 18 -4.06 -1.01 8.27
N ARG A 19 -4.83 -1.93 7.71
CA ARG A 19 -4.30 -3.20 7.23
C ARG A 19 -3.33 -3.00 6.07
N ILE A 20 -3.68 -2.12 5.15
CA ILE A 20 -2.80 -1.79 4.04
C ILE A 20 -1.51 -1.16 4.55
N THR A 21 -1.63 -0.21 5.48
CA THR A 21 -0.47 0.45 6.06
C THR A 21 0.49 -0.57 6.68
N THR A 22 -0.05 -1.47 7.50
CA THR A 22 0.76 -2.48 8.16
C THR A 22 1.45 -3.39 7.15
N ALA A 23 0.71 -3.85 6.14
CA ALA A 23 1.26 -4.74 5.13
C ALA A 23 2.41 -4.08 4.37
N LEU A 24 2.25 -2.81 4.00
CA LEU A 24 3.29 -2.11 3.27
C LEU A 24 4.50 -1.82 4.13
N MET A 25 4.29 -1.48 5.40
CA MET A 25 5.39 -1.21 6.33
C MET A 25 6.23 -2.44 6.63
N MET A 26 5.67 -3.63 6.45
CA MET A 26 6.39 -4.87 6.69
C MET A 26 7.31 -5.30 5.55
N LEU A 27 7.21 -4.65 4.40
CA LEU A 27 8.06 -4.98 3.27
C LEU A 27 9.47 -4.45 3.46
N ASP A 28 10.45 -5.27 3.10
CA ASP A 28 11.84 -4.87 3.15
C ASP A 28 12.08 -3.69 2.20
N GLY A 29 12.80 -2.70 2.68
CA GLY A 29 13.15 -1.55 1.88
C GLY A 29 12.18 -0.38 1.98
N VAL A 30 11.02 -0.58 2.59
CA VAL A 30 10.05 0.49 2.81
C VAL A 30 10.49 1.31 4.02
N GLU A 31 10.66 2.61 3.82
CA GLU A 31 11.07 3.53 4.88
C GLU A 31 9.89 4.26 5.49
N SER A 32 8.94 4.68 4.67
CA SER A 32 7.75 5.34 5.17
C SER A 32 6.58 5.10 4.24
N VAL A 33 5.39 5.16 4.79
CA VAL A 33 4.15 4.93 4.04
C VAL A 33 3.09 5.90 4.54
N GLU A 34 2.38 6.52 3.58
CA GLU A 34 1.17 7.26 3.89
C GLU A 34 0.04 6.64 3.10
N VAL A 35 -0.99 6.18 3.77
CA VAL A 35 -2.11 5.48 3.14
C VAL A 35 -3.40 6.25 3.37
N GLY A 36 -4.16 6.42 2.29
CA GLY A 36 -5.48 6.99 2.34
C GLY A 36 -6.48 6.08 1.65
N ARG A 37 -7.70 6.56 1.52
CA ARG A 37 -8.77 5.77 0.89
C ARG A 37 -8.57 5.59 -0.62
N HIS A 38 -7.90 6.52 -1.24
CA HIS A 38 -7.78 6.53 -2.70
C HIS A 38 -6.39 6.15 -3.19
N GLY A 39 -5.45 5.99 -2.29
CA GLY A 39 -4.11 5.63 -2.69
C GLY A 39 -3.13 5.71 -1.54
N ALA A 40 -1.87 5.49 -1.87
CA ALA A 40 -0.79 5.52 -0.89
C ALA A 40 0.45 6.12 -1.51
N GLU A 41 1.28 6.70 -0.65
CA GLU A 41 2.62 7.12 -1.03
C GLU A 41 3.61 6.33 -0.20
N VAL A 42 4.60 5.76 -0.87
CA VAL A 42 5.58 4.89 -0.25
C VAL A 42 6.97 5.40 -0.57
N GLU A 43 7.80 5.56 0.44
CA GLU A 43 9.21 5.90 0.27
C GLU A 43 10.07 4.71 0.62
N GLY A 44 11.13 4.52 -0.16
CA GLY A 44 12.09 3.47 0.09
C GLY A 44 12.52 2.76 -1.17
N LYS A 45 13.36 1.75 -1.01
CA LYS A 45 13.86 0.95 -2.12
C LYS A 45 13.06 -0.33 -2.23
N VAL A 46 11.90 -0.24 -2.86
CA VAL A 46 10.98 -1.37 -2.99
C VAL A 46 10.37 -1.32 -4.39
N ARG A 47 10.09 -2.50 -4.94
CA ARG A 47 9.47 -2.58 -6.26
C ARG A 47 7.99 -2.29 -6.16
N ARG A 48 7.47 -1.60 -7.17
CA ARG A 48 6.04 -1.33 -7.27
C ARG A 48 5.24 -2.63 -7.23
N GLU A 49 5.73 -3.66 -7.90
CA GLU A 49 5.07 -4.96 -7.92
C GLU A 49 4.92 -5.57 -6.54
N SER A 50 5.95 -5.41 -5.70
CA SER A 50 5.89 -5.91 -4.32
C SER A 50 4.82 -5.17 -3.52
N LEU A 51 4.68 -3.88 -3.74
CA LEU A 51 3.65 -3.08 -3.07
C LEU A 51 2.26 -3.55 -3.48
N ILE A 52 2.06 -3.74 -4.78
CA ILE A 52 0.78 -4.17 -5.31
C ILE A 52 0.41 -5.56 -4.79
N GLU A 53 1.36 -6.48 -4.80
CA GLU A 53 1.13 -7.82 -4.30
C GLU A 53 0.80 -7.84 -2.81
N ALA A 54 1.45 -6.98 -2.03
CA ALA A 54 1.19 -6.91 -0.61
C ALA A 54 -0.26 -6.51 -0.34
N VAL A 55 -0.77 -5.54 -1.10
CA VAL A 55 -2.17 -5.12 -0.96
C VAL A 55 -3.12 -6.23 -1.42
N LYS A 56 -2.82 -6.85 -2.56
CA LYS A 56 -3.67 -7.92 -3.09
C LYS A 56 -3.74 -9.11 -2.17
N SER A 57 -2.65 -9.44 -1.50
CA SER A 57 -2.61 -10.61 -0.62
C SER A 57 -3.46 -10.44 0.64
N LEU A 58 -3.88 -9.22 0.94
CA LEU A 58 -4.78 -8.98 2.07
C LEU A 58 -6.20 -9.45 1.79
N LYS A 59 -6.54 -9.66 0.53
CA LYS A 59 -7.86 -10.16 0.10
C LYS A 59 -9.02 -9.30 0.62
N LEU A 60 -8.83 -8.00 0.54
CA LEU A 60 -9.86 -7.05 0.98
C LEU A 60 -10.80 -6.63 -0.16
N GLY A 61 -10.62 -7.16 -1.34
CA GLY A 61 -11.43 -6.77 -2.48
C GLY A 61 -11.07 -5.39 -3.04
N ILE A 62 -9.88 -4.92 -2.73
CA ILE A 62 -9.41 -3.61 -3.16
C ILE A 62 -8.63 -3.74 -4.45
N GLU A 63 -8.93 -2.89 -5.42
CA GLU A 63 -8.14 -2.80 -6.63
C GLU A 63 -7.00 -1.82 -6.39
N VAL A 64 -5.81 -2.16 -6.89
CA VAL A 64 -4.62 -1.35 -6.72
C VAL A 64 -3.87 -1.25 -8.04
N GLU A 65 -3.39 -0.02 -8.33
CA GLU A 65 -2.60 0.25 -9.53
C GLU A 65 -1.30 0.94 -9.19
#